data_33fec4c9301f9425fe027827f8abe252
#
_entry.id   33fec4c9301f9425fe027827f8abe252
#
_cell.length_a   1.000
_cell.length_b   1.000
_cell.length_c   1.000
_cell.angle_alpha   90.00
_cell.angle_beta   90.00
_cell.angle_gamma   90.00
#
_symmetry.space_group_name_H-M   'P 1'
#
loop_
_entity.id
_entity.type
_entity.pdbx_description
1 polymer ?
#
loop_
_entity_poly.entity_id
_entity_poly.type
_entity_poly.pdbx_seq_one_letter_code
_entity_poly.pdbx_strand_id
1 'polypeptide(L)'
;MSFREEFELLLRACYPLIYIPTFEEERVESAIAQSAKNVGNRSVYIWDFVDGYQDNPNNAGTAQRNPLQALEYVEKLSTSNGSVVILRDFHRFLEDISVARKLRNLSRKLKSLPINVVLISPEVSIPSDLTEVLTVVEFPLPDSHAIKSEVEQLISNIPQTLPDKEIDAFVRSARGLSLERIRRVLTRAIADHGALQPEDVELVLAEKRQSIRQTQILDFYPATEEISDIGGLDNLKSWLLRRGGAFSDRARSYGLPHPRGLLLVGIQGTGKSLTAKAIAHHWHLPLLRLDVGRLFGGLVGESESRTRQMITLAEVLAPCVLWIDEIDKAFAGLAGQGDSGTSSRVFGTFITWLAEKTSSVFVVATANNVRALPPEMMRKGRFDEIFFVDLPTQSERKEIFSVHLSHLRPHTLKDYDLERLAYETPDFSGAEIEQTIIEAMHLGFSQNRDFTTEDILQAASQIVPLARTAQEEIQFLKEWVSAGKARKASLDNALSL
;
A
#
# COMPACT_ATOMS: atom_id res chain seq x y z
N MET A 1 7.98 8.85 -20.38
CA MET A 1 9.44 8.73 -20.71
C MET A 1 9.98 7.63 -19.82
N SER A 2 10.71 6.66 -20.35
CA SER A 2 11.36 5.63 -19.54
C SER A 2 12.55 6.23 -18.78
N PHE A 3 12.97 5.60 -17.68
CA PHE A 3 14.19 6.01 -16.96
C PHE A 3 15.38 6.18 -17.89
N ARG A 4 15.59 5.24 -18.82
CA ARG A 4 16.68 5.27 -19.78
C ARG A 4 16.63 6.50 -20.69
N GLU A 5 15.47 6.79 -21.27
CA GLU A 5 15.29 7.96 -22.14
C GLU A 5 15.55 9.27 -21.39
N GLU A 6 15.04 9.39 -20.18
CA GLU A 6 15.25 10.57 -19.32
C GLU A 6 16.73 10.70 -18.94
N PHE A 7 17.36 9.62 -18.47
CA PHE A 7 18.74 9.63 -18.05
C PHE A 7 19.69 9.95 -19.21
N GLU A 8 19.48 9.34 -20.41
CA GLU A 8 20.26 9.66 -21.60
C GLU A 8 20.08 11.14 -22.03
N LEU A 9 18.90 11.71 -21.87
CA LEU A 9 18.67 13.13 -22.13
C LEU A 9 19.48 14.01 -21.18
N LEU A 10 19.51 13.68 -19.89
CA LEU A 10 20.28 14.40 -18.88
C LEU A 10 21.81 14.29 -19.16
N LEU A 11 22.29 13.13 -19.60
CA LEU A 11 23.68 12.96 -20.01
C LEU A 11 24.03 13.86 -21.21
N ARG A 12 23.17 13.90 -22.23
CA ARG A 12 23.37 14.76 -23.43
C ARG A 12 23.32 16.24 -23.08
N ALA A 13 22.44 16.60 -22.14
CA ALA A 13 22.27 17.97 -21.67
C ALA A 13 23.34 18.39 -20.62
N CYS A 14 24.31 17.53 -20.33
CA CYS A 14 25.39 17.76 -19.38
C CYS A 14 24.90 18.18 -17.98
N TYR A 15 23.84 17.53 -17.47
CA TYR A 15 23.40 17.73 -16.09
C TYR A 15 24.50 17.25 -15.13
N PRO A 16 25.10 18.15 -14.33
CA PRO A 16 26.35 17.83 -13.64
C PRO A 16 26.19 16.86 -12.48
N LEU A 17 25.10 17.00 -11.72
CA LEU A 17 24.82 16.21 -10.51
C LEU A 17 23.43 15.61 -10.61
N ILE A 18 23.34 14.29 -10.59
CA ILE A 18 22.10 13.52 -10.66
C ILE A 18 21.98 12.68 -9.38
N TYR A 19 20.79 12.62 -8.81
CA TYR A 19 20.50 11.84 -7.60
C TYR A 19 19.45 10.78 -7.91
N ILE A 20 19.77 9.52 -7.66
CA ILE A 20 18.89 8.38 -7.97
C ILE A 20 18.59 7.62 -6.67
N PRO A 21 17.39 7.79 -6.10
CA PRO A 21 16.96 7.00 -4.95
C PRO A 21 16.59 5.59 -5.38
N THR A 22 17.34 4.59 -4.93
CA THR A 22 17.05 3.17 -5.20
C THR A 22 17.82 2.24 -4.27
N PHE A 23 17.23 1.07 -3.96
CA PHE A 23 17.90 -0.04 -3.29
C PHE A 23 18.54 -1.01 -4.29
N GLU A 24 18.27 -0.87 -5.60
CA GLU A 24 18.69 -1.78 -6.65
C GLU A 24 19.99 -1.29 -7.31
N GLU A 25 21.09 -1.27 -6.54
CA GLU A 25 22.39 -0.75 -7.00
C GLU A 25 22.87 -1.41 -8.29
N GLU A 26 22.93 -2.74 -8.34
CA GLU A 26 23.40 -3.47 -9.52
C GLU A 26 22.56 -3.17 -10.78
N ARG A 27 21.23 -3.08 -10.63
CA ARG A 27 20.34 -2.83 -11.76
C ARG A 27 20.47 -1.40 -12.28
N VAL A 28 20.55 -0.42 -11.39
CA VAL A 28 20.71 0.98 -11.80
C VAL A 28 22.09 1.23 -12.40
N GLU A 29 23.14 0.64 -11.84
CA GLU A 29 24.50 0.73 -12.39
C GLU A 29 24.60 0.13 -13.79
N SER A 30 23.98 -1.04 -14.00
CA SER A 30 23.89 -1.66 -15.32
C SER A 30 23.13 -0.75 -16.32
N ALA A 31 22.03 -0.13 -15.89
CA ALA A 31 21.26 0.80 -16.71
C ALA A 31 22.06 2.07 -17.05
N ILE A 32 22.79 2.62 -16.06
CA ILE A 32 23.68 3.77 -16.24
C ILE A 32 24.81 3.43 -17.21
N ALA A 33 25.47 2.28 -17.03
CA ALA A 33 26.57 1.83 -17.90
C ALA A 33 26.11 1.68 -19.35
N GLN A 34 24.91 1.11 -19.57
CA GLN A 34 24.36 0.99 -20.91
C GLN A 34 24.00 2.35 -21.52
N SER A 35 23.40 3.26 -20.73
CA SER A 35 23.09 4.62 -21.18
C SER A 35 24.36 5.42 -21.48
N ALA A 36 25.41 5.27 -20.66
CA ALA A 36 26.71 5.89 -20.88
C ALA A 36 27.37 5.41 -22.20
N LYS A 37 27.25 4.12 -22.52
CA LYS A 37 27.70 3.54 -23.79
C LYS A 37 26.93 4.11 -24.98
N ASN A 38 25.59 4.26 -24.85
CA ASN A 38 24.74 4.82 -25.92
C ASN A 38 25.01 6.31 -26.17
N VAL A 39 25.37 7.06 -25.13
CA VAL A 39 25.62 8.52 -25.22
C VAL A 39 27.13 8.82 -25.33
N GLY A 40 27.75 8.35 -26.40
CA GLY A 40 29.16 8.69 -26.73
C GLY A 40 30.21 7.78 -26.09
N ASN A 41 29.83 6.57 -25.71
CA ASN A 41 30.76 5.55 -25.13
C ASN A 41 31.54 6.12 -23.93
N ARG A 42 30.84 6.76 -22.99
CA ARG A 42 31.45 7.39 -21.83
C ARG A 42 31.99 6.34 -20.85
N SER A 43 33.12 6.66 -20.22
CA SER A 43 33.69 5.81 -19.17
C SER A 43 32.83 5.91 -17.89
N VAL A 44 32.61 4.79 -17.21
CA VAL A 44 31.91 4.73 -15.93
C VAL A 44 32.89 4.44 -14.81
N TYR A 45 32.85 5.21 -13.75
CA TYR A 45 33.65 5.04 -12.55
C TYR A 45 32.73 4.89 -11.35
N ILE A 46 32.98 3.90 -10.51
CA ILE A 46 32.17 3.62 -9.32
C ILE A 46 33.03 3.84 -8.08
N TRP A 47 32.49 4.56 -7.12
CA TRP A 47 33.11 4.82 -5.82
C TRP A 47 32.19 4.45 -4.69
N ASP A 48 32.74 3.84 -3.67
CA ASP A 48 32.14 3.70 -2.36
C ASP A 48 33.10 4.12 -1.24
N PHE A 49 32.56 4.33 -0.04
CA PHE A 49 33.34 4.82 1.08
C PHE A 49 34.41 3.84 1.57
N VAL A 50 34.17 2.53 1.44
CA VAL A 50 35.02 1.48 2.00
C VAL A 50 36.19 1.19 1.08
N ASP A 51 35.92 0.97 -0.21
CA ASP A 51 36.90 0.49 -1.19
C ASP A 51 37.45 1.58 -2.10
N GLY A 52 36.84 2.79 -2.09
CA GLY A 52 37.23 3.88 -2.98
C GLY A 52 36.82 3.62 -4.43
N TYR A 53 37.57 4.12 -5.41
CA TYR A 53 37.31 3.89 -6.83
C TYR A 53 37.79 2.48 -7.26
N GLN A 54 36.88 1.66 -7.73
CA GLN A 54 37.10 0.24 -8.02
C GLN A 54 37.46 -0.05 -9.48
N ASP A 55 36.91 0.68 -10.45
CA ASP A 55 36.96 0.33 -11.88
C ASP A 55 38.12 0.91 -12.65
N ASN A 56 39.03 1.59 -11.99
CA ASN A 56 40.26 2.06 -12.64
C ASN A 56 41.46 1.33 -12.05
N PRO A 57 42.08 0.41 -12.80
CA PRO A 57 43.22 -0.38 -12.33
C PRO A 57 44.44 0.46 -11.93
N ASN A 58 44.57 1.70 -12.47
CA ASN A 58 45.63 2.63 -12.12
C ASN A 58 45.31 3.46 -10.84
N ASN A 59 44.08 3.44 -10.38
CA ASN A 59 43.60 4.23 -9.25
C ASN A 59 42.79 3.38 -8.24
N ALA A 60 42.97 2.07 -8.23
CA ALA A 60 42.31 1.18 -7.29
C ALA A 60 42.55 1.66 -5.84
N GLY A 61 41.49 1.79 -5.05
CA GLY A 61 41.56 2.31 -3.70
C GLY A 61 41.75 3.85 -3.57
N THR A 62 41.78 4.58 -4.67
CA THR A 62 41.87 6.05 -4.65
C THR A 62 40.61 6.64 -3.94
N ALA A 63 40.83 7.59 -3.05
CA ALA A 63 39.82 8.26 -2.25
C ALA A 63 39.10 7.30 -1.27
N GLN A 64 39.73 6.23 -0.83
CA GLN A 64 39.20 5.33 0.19
C GLN A 64 38.96 6.12 1.49
N ARG A 65 37.78 5.97 2.06
CA ARG A 65 37.30 6.66 3.27
C ARG A 65 37.41 8.18 3.25
N ASN A 66 37.45 8.79 2.05
CA ASN A 66 37.57 10.23 1.92
C ASN A 66 36.64 10.77 0.81
N PRO A 67 35.44 11.26 1.18
CA PRO A 67 34.46 11.77 0.21
C PRO A 67 34.94 13.03 -0.53
N LEU A 68 35.75 13.89 0.12
CA LEU A 68 36.32 15.07 -0.55
C LEU A 68 37.31 14.69 -1.66
N GLN A 69 38.19 13.72 -1.39
CA GLN A 69 39.12 13.20 -2.42
C GLN A 69 38.35 12.51 -3.56
N ALA A 70 37.23 11.86 -3.26
CA ALA A 70 36.36 11.30 -4.30
C ALA A 70 35.87 12.38 -5.27
N LEU A 71 35.41 13.53 -4.75
CA LEU A 71 34.99 14.66 -5.57
C LEU A 71 36.16 15.37 -6.26
N GLU A 72 37.36 15.40 -5.67
CA GLU A 72 38.58 15.94 -6.29
C GLU A 72 39.05 15.08 -7.46
N TYR A 73 38.84 13.77 -7.40
CA TYR A 73 39.17 12.86 -8.50
C TYR A 73 38.32 13.17 -9.73
N VAL A 74 37.02 13.48 -9.56
CA VAL A 74 36.14 13.89 -10.69
C VAL A 74 36.70 15.06 -11.48
N GLU A 75 37.35 16.03 -10.80
CA GLU A 75 37.97 17.19 -11.46
C GLU A 75 39.18 16.85 -12.34
N LYS A 76 39.78 15.69 -12.14
CA LYS A 76 40.95 15.23 -12.86
C LYS A 76 40.64 14.30 -14.02
N LEU A 77 39.38 13.93 -14.20
CA LEU A 77 38.94 13.05 -15.28
C LEU A 77 39.10 13.71 -16.64
N SER A 78 39.47 12.86 -17.63
CA SER A 78 39.59 13.31 -19.02
C SER A 78 38.22 13.69 -19.59
N THR A 79 38.16 14.77 -20.33
CA THR A 79 36.96 15.27 -21.01
C THR A 79 36.80 14.78 -22.44
N SER A 80 37.79 14.02 -22.98
CA SER A 80 37.81 13.64 -24.39
C SER A 80 36.63 12.76 -24.81
N ASN A 81 36.27 11.74 -23.99
CA ASN A 81 35.17 10.82 -24.28
C ASN A 81 33.97 10.99 -23.36
N GLY A 82 34.09 11.87 -22.36
CA GLY A 82 33.10 12.03 -21.30
C GLY A 82 33.16 10.89 -20.27
N SER A 83 32.56 11.18 -19.07
CA SER A 83 32.60 10.22 -17.99
C SER A 83 31.31 10.30 -17.15
N VAL A 84 30.90 9.16 -16.56
CA VAL A 84 29.86 9.10 -15.55
C VAL A 84 30.49 8.55 -14.27
N VAL A 85 30.39 9.30 -13.18
CA VAL A 85 30.93 8.90 -11.88
C VAL A 85 29.77 8.56 -10.96
N ILE A 86 29.70 7.31 -10.52
CA ILE A 86 28.70 6.81 -9.58
C ILE A 86 29.27 6.85 -8.17
N LEU A 87 28.55 7.49 -7.24
CA LEU A 87 28.91 7.59 -5.85
C LEU A 87 27.83 6.87 -5.02
N ARG A 88 28.19 5.69 -4.47
CA ARG A 88 27.30 4.89 -3.64
C ARG A 88 27.20 5.49 -2.24
N ASP A 89 25.99 5.53 -1.69
CA ASP A 89 25.71 6.01 -0.32
C ASP A 89 26.27 7.39 0.03
N PHE A 90 26.54 8.22 -0.97
CA PHE A 90 27.14 9.53 -0.78
C PHE A 90 26.23 10.51 -0.02
N HIS A 91 24.92 10.23 0.08
CA HIS A 91 23.96 11.01 0.85
C HIS A 91 24.37 11.20 2.31
N ARG A 92 25.09 10.24 2.90
CA ARG A 92 25.60 10.31 4.28
C ARG A 92 26.58 11.45 4.53
N PHE A 93 27.16 12.01 3.48
CA PHE A 93 28.18 13.06 3.55
C PHE A 93 27.67 14.42 3.11
N LEU A 94 26.41 14.56 2.64
CA LEU A 94 25.87 15.79 2.08
C LEU A 94 25.70 16.90 3.11
N GLU A 95 25.60 16.58 4.41
CA GLU A 95 25.50 17.54 5.50
C GLU A 95 26.86 18.18 5.87
N ASP A 96 27.99 17.58 5.44
CA ASP A 96 29.32 18.16 5.66
C ASP A 96 29.48 19.44 4.83
N ILE A 97 29.83 20.54 5.49
CA ILE A 97 29.97 21.87 4.87
C ILE A 97 30.96 21.85 3.71
N SER A 98 32.08 21.12 3.86
CA SER A 98 33.13 21.03 2.86
C SER A 98 32.68 20.24 1.64
N VAL A 99 31.98 19.13 1.86
CA VAL A 99 31.41 18.28 0.80
C VAL A 99 30.32 19.02 0.06
N ALA A 100 29.35 19.63 0.77
CA ALA A 100 28.29 20.42 0.15
C ALA A 100 28.84 21.59 -0.69
N ARG A 101 29.85 22.29 -0.16
CA ARG A 101 30.53 23.36 -0.90
C ARG A 101 31.27 22.85 -2.13
N LYS A 102 31.95 21.71 -2.01
CA LYS A 102 32.67 21.09 -3.13
C LYS A 102 31.70 20.67 -4.24
N LEU A 103 30.58 20.07 -3.91
CA LEU A 103 29.54 19.70 -4.88
C LEU A 103 29.00 20.93 -5.64
N ARG A 104 28.72 22.03 -4.94
CA ARG A 104 28.30 23.28 -5.62
C ARG A 104 29.37 23.86 -6.55
N ASN A 105 30.62 23.78 -6.17
CA ASN A 105 31.73 24.22 -7.03
C ASN A 105 31.87 23.28 -8.24
N LEU A 106 31.76 21.98 -8.02
CA LEU A 106 31.84 20.95 -9.04
C LEU A 106 30.69 21.10 -10.07
N SER A 107 29.44 21.31 -9.57
CA SER A 107 28.30 21.56 -10.44
C SER A 107 28.55 22.72 -11.41
N ARG A 108 29.17 23.81 -10.97
CA ARG A 108 29.49 24.96 -11.83
C ARG A 108 30.54 24.61 -12.89
N LYS A 109 31.57 23.84 -12.51
CA LYS A 109 32.65 23.43 -13.42
C LYS A 109 32.16 22.45 -14.48
N LEU A 110 31.30 21.50 -14.12
CA LEU A 110 30.83 20.44 -14.99
C LEU A 110 29.74 20.83 -15.98
N LYS A 111 29.10 22.00 -15.84
CA LYS A 111 27.99 22.44 -16.71
C LYS A 111 28.29 22.40 -18.22
N SER A 112 29.53 22.57 -18.60
CA SER A 112 29.98 22.57 -20.00
C SER A 112 30.84 21.35 -20.37
N LEU A 113 30.96 20.41 -19.46
CA LEU A 113 31.80 19.22 -19.63
C LEU A 113 30.93 17.96 -19.74
N PRO A 114 31.33 16.97 -20.55
CA PRO A 114 30.61 15.71 -20.67
C PRO A 114 30.87 14.77 -19.46
N ILE A 115 30.91 15.33 -18.27
CA ILE A 115 31.13 14.58 -17.01
C ILE A 115 29.91 14.77 -16.13
N ASN A 116 29.33 13.65 -15.71
CA ASN A 116 28.16 13.59 -14.84
C ASN A 116 28.50 12.84 -13.55
N VAL A 117 28.07 13.35 -12.42
CA VAL A 117 28.18 12.68 -11.14
C VAL A 117 26.80 12.19 -10.74
N VAL A 118 26.69 10.91 -10.46
CA VAL A 118 25.45 10.25 -10.08
C VAL A 118 25.55 9.74 -8.65
N LEU A 119 24.69 10.22 -7.77
CA LEU A 119 24.59 9.75 -6.40
C LEU A 119 23.49 8.68 -6.36
N ILE A 120 23.84 7.49 -5.87
CA ILE A 120 22.89 6.39 -5.63
C ILE A 120 22.73 6.23 -4.13
N SER A 121 21.47 6.15 -3.67
CA SER A 121 21.18 5.91 -2.27
C SER A 121 19.79 5.31 -2.08
N PRO A 122 19.52 4.64 -0.96
CA PRO A 122 18.22 4.04 -0.69
C PRO A 122 17.09 5.06 -0.49
N GLU A 123 17.40 6.28 -0.07
CA GLU A 123 16.42 7.32 0.26
C GLU A 123 16.83 8.69 -0.28
N VAL A 124 15.86 9.59 -0.40
CA VAL A 124 16.14 10.99 -0.78
C VAL A 124 16.48 11.79 0.47
N SER A 125 17.75 12.12 0.65
CA SER A 125 18.23 13.00 1.73
C SER A 125 19.09 14.10 1.11
N ILE A 126 18.48 15.24 0.78
CA ILE A 126 19.14 16.37 0.12
C ILE A 126 19.03 17.60 1.02
N PRO A 127 20.15 18.13 1.53
CA PRO A 127 20.17 19.41 2.26
C PRO A 127 19.63 20.56 1.40
N SER A 128 18.99 21.52 2.04
CA SER A 128 18.34 22.66 1.37
C SER A 128 19.27 23.46 0.45
N ASP A 129 20.54 23.55 0.79
CA ASP A 129 21.56 24.27 0.03
C ASP A 129 22.06 23.52 -1.23
N LEU A 130 21.68 22.25 -1.40
CA LEU A 130 21.98 21.43 -2.58
C LEU A 130 20.78 21.17 -3.48
N THR A 131 19.57 21.56 -3.09
CA THR A 131 18.32 21.31 -3.83
C THR A 131 18.37 21.87 -5.26
N GLU A 132 18.97 23.05 -5.47
CA GLU A 132 19.07 23.70 -6.78
C GLU A 132 20.15 23.09 -7.71
N VAL A 133 21.04 22.27 -7.18
CA VAL A 133 22.18 21.73 -7.96
C VAL A 133 22.08 20.22 -8.22
N LEU A 134 21.27 19.52 -7.44
CA LEU A 134 20.99 18.10 -7.59
C LEU A 134 19.68 17.89 -8.36
N THR A 135 19.73 17.08 -9.40
CA THR A 135 18.53 16.66 -10.14
C THR A 135 18.16 15.27 -9.73
N VAL A 136 16.97 15.11 -9.14
CA VAL A 136 16.46 13.79 -8.70
C VAL A 136 15.82 13.09 -9.90
N VAL A 137 16.20 11.83 -10.13
CA VAL A 137 15.63 10.97 -11.16
C VAL A 137 15.13 9.69 -10.51
N GLU A 138 13.87 9.37 -10.70
CA GLU A 138 13.28 8.16 -10.15
C GLU A 138 13.72 6.92 -10.95
N PHE A 139 14.14 5.88 -10.23
CA PHE A 139 14.43 4.57 -10.80
C PHE A 139 13.32 3.59 -10.44
N PRO A 140 12.43 3.23 -11.39
CA PRO A 140 11.28 2.41 -11.10
C PRO A 140 11.68 0.97 -10.76
N LEU A 141 10.87 0.32 -9.94
CA LEU A 141 10.96 -1.13 -9.73
C LEU A 141 10.76 -1.87 -11.06
N PRO A 142 11.21 -3.14 -11.16
CA PRO A 142 11.15 -3.90 -12.40
C PRO A 142 9.71 -4.04 -12.90
N ASP A 143 9.51 -3.79 -14.19
CA ASP A 143 8.25 -4.03 -14.88
C ASP A 143 8.05 -5.52 -15.19
N SER A 144 6.89 -5.86 -15.71
CA SER A 144 6.56 -7.25 -16.04
C SER A 144 7.52 -7.89 -17.05
N HIS A 145 8.08 -7.09 -17.95
CA HIS A 145 9.03 -7.59 -18.96
C HIS A 145 10.38 -7.91 -18.30
N ALA A 146 10.88 -7.03 -17.45
CA ALA A 146 12.14 -7.26 -16.72
C ALA A 146 11.99 -8.48 -15.77
N ILE A 147 10.85 -8.62 -15.08
CA ILE A 147 10.58 -9.78 -14.22
C ILE A 147 10.51 -11.07 -15.05
N LYS A 148 9.82 -11.05 -16.20
CA LYS A 148 9.73 -12.21 -17.10
C LYS A 148 11.10 -12.64 -17.59
N SER A 149 11.92 -11.71 -18.03
CA SER A 149 13.31 -11.97 -18.48
C SER A 149 14.16 -12.59 -17.37
N GLU A 150 14.02 -12.13 -16.12
CA GLU A 150 14.74 -12.70 -14.98
C GLU A 150 14.30 -14.14 -14.69
N VAL A 151 13.00 -14.41 -14.70
CA VAL A 151 12.44 -15.77 -14.52
C VAL A 151 12.93 -16.70 -15.62
N GLU A 152 12.88 -16.27 -16.89
CA GLU A 152 13.34 -17.05 -18.04
C GLU A 152 14.86 -17.33 -17.96
N GLN A 153 15.65 -16.35 -17.54
CA GLN A 153 17.09 -16.51 -17.34
C GLN A 153 17.40 -17.53 -16.23
N LEU A 154 16.68 -17.51 -15.13
CA LEU A 154 16.85 -18.48 -14.05
C LEU A 154 16.50 -19.90 -14.52
N ILE A 155 15.39 -20.05 -15.26
CA ILE A 155 14.94 -21.34 -15.79
C ILE A 155 15.94 -21.87 -16.85
N SER A 156 16.55 -21.03 -17.67
CA SER A 156 17.51 -21.45 -18.69
C SER A 156 18.76 -22.15 -18.11
N ASN A 157 19.04 -21.93 -16.83
CA ASN A 157 20.16 -22.56 -16.12
C ASN A 157 19.82 -23.94 -15.52
N ILE A 158 18.59 -24.40 -15.66
CA ILE A 158 18.11 -25.70 -15.16
C ILE A 158 17.45 -26.47 -16.32
N PRO A 159 17.45 -27.83 -16.27
CA PRO A 159 16.81 -28.65 -17.31
C PRO A 159 15.27 -28.67 -17.16
N GLN A 160 14.65 -27.49 -17.27
CA GLN A 160 13.21 -27.33 -17.10
C GLN A 160 12.64 -26.38 -18.17
N THR A 161 11.40 -26.66 -18.60
CA THR A 161 10.62 -25.76 -19.42
C THR A 161 9.28 -25.51 -18.69
N LEU A 162 8.98 -24.24 -18.39
CA LEU A 162 7.72 -23.85 -17.81
C LEU A 162 6.76 -23.33 -18.90
N PRO A 163 5.45 -23.67 -18.82
CA PRO A 163 4.46 -23.06 -19.67
C PRO A 163 4.36 -21.54 -19.44
N ASP A 164 4.10 -20.76 -20.48
CA ASP A 164 3.95 -19.29 -20.39
C ASP A 164 2.95 -18.86 -19.29
N LYS A 165 1.87 -19.62 -19.10
CA LYS A 165 0.86 -19.34 -18.07
C LYS A 165 1.42 -19.39 -16.64
N GLU A 166 2.35 -20.29 -16.38
CA GLU A 166 3.02 -20.42 -15.08
C GLU A 166 4.05 -19.29 -14.89
N ILE A 167 4.85 -19.00 -15.94
CA ILE A 167 5.76 -17.84 -15.93
C ILE A 167 4.98 -16.55 -15.63
N ASP A 168 3.83 -16.35 -16.28
CA ASP A 168 2.96 -15.20 -16.03
C ASP A 168 2.41 -15.16 -14.59
N ALA A 169 2.20 -16.32 -13.95
CA ALA A 169 1.81 -16.36 -12.54
C ALA A 169 2.93 -15.87 -11.63
N PHE A 170 4.19 -16.30 -11.86
CA PHE A 170 5.35 -15.78 -11.15
C PHE A 170 5.54 -14.27 -11.38
N VAL A 171 5.40 -13.81 -12.62
CA VAL A 171 5.51 -12.38 -12.96
C VAL A 171 4.47 -11.56 -12.20
N ARG A 172 3.21 -12.02 -12.17
CA ARG A 172 2.15 -11.31 -11.42
C ARG A 172 2.42 -11.26 -9.93
N SER A 173 2.84 -12.37 -9.33
CA SER A 173 3.13 -12.45 -7.89
C SER A 173 4.34 -11.59 -7.49
N ALA A 174 5.36 -11.54 -8.36
CA ALA A 174 6.64 -10.87 -8.12
C ALA A 174 6.59 -9.34 -8.33
N ARG A 175 5.55 -8.80 -8.95
CA ARG A 175 5.40 -7.34 -9.10
C ARG A 175 5.53 -6.64 -7.76
N GLY A 176 6.35 -5.57 -7.74
CA GLY A 176 6.60 -4.79 -6.54
C GLY A 176 7.77 -5.26 -5.67
N LEU A 177 8.43 -6.34 -6.07
CA LEU A 177 9.72 -6.74 -5.51
C LEU A 177 10.87 -6.22 -6.39
N SER A 178 12.03 -5.98 -5.77
CA SER A 178 13.28 -5.75 -6.50
C SER A 178 13.73 -7.02 -7.24
N LEU A 179 14.45 -6.87 -8.35
CA LEU A 179 14.99 -8.04 -9.07
C LEU A 179 15.86 -8.92 -8.19
N GLU A 180 16.64 -8.33 -7.30
CA GLU A 180 17.47 -9.08 -6.36
C GLU A 180 16.63 -9.97 -5.42
N ARG A 181 15.52 -9.44 -4.88
CA ARG A 181 14.61 -10.23 -4.04
C ARG A 181 13.93 -11.34 -4.84
N ILE A 182 13.51 -11.04 -6.07
CA ILE A 182 12.93 -12.03 -6.99
C ILE A 182 13.92 -13.14 -7.25
N ARG A 183 15.15 -12.79 -7.64
CA ARG A 183 16.23 -13.75 -7.90
C ARG A 183 16.49 -14.62 -6.67
N ARG A 184 16.60 -14.03 -5.50
CA ARG A 184 16.88 -14.73 -4.25
C ARG A 184 15.78 -15.73 -3.88
N VAL A 185 14.50 -15.35 -3.97
CA VAL A 185 13.39 -16.26 -3.63
C VAL A 185 13.25 -17.39 -4.64
N LEU A 186 13.38 -17.10 -5.93
CA LEU A 186 13.31 -18.13 -6.99
C LEU A 186 14.51 -19.07 -6.94
N THR A 187 15.72 -18.55 -6.71
CA THR A 187 16.91 -19.39 -6.52
C THR A 187 16.77 -20.29 -5.30
N ARG A 188 16.16 -19.82 -4.22
CA ARG A 188 15.84 -20.65 -3.05
C ARG A 188 14.90 -21.79 -3.40
N ALA A 189 13.82 -21.50 -4.15
CA ALA A 189 12.86 -22.53 -4.60
C ALA A 189 13.55 -23.58 -5.49
N ILE A 190 14.38 -23.15 -6.44
CA ILE A 190 15.16 -24.04 -7.29
C ILE A 190 16.15 -24.88 -6.47
N ALA A 191 16.80 -24.30 -5.46
CA ALA A 191 17.72 -25.04 -4.60
C ALA A 191 17.03 -26.12 -3.75
N ASP A 192 15.77 -25.92 -3.37
CA ASP A 192 14.98 -26.85 -2.56
C ASP A 192 14.47 -28.05 -3.40
N HIS A 193 13.97 -27.78 -4.60
CA HIS A 193 13.28 -28.77 -5.42
C HIS A 193 14.03 -29.17 -6.71
N GLY A 194 15.13 -28.50 -7.04
CA GLY A 194 15.86 -28.66 -8.31
C GLY A 194 15.14 -28.05 -9.53
N ALA A 195 13.96 -27.49 -9.35
CA ALA A 195 13.10 -26.93 -10.38
C ALA A 195 12.15 -25.89 -9.78
N LEU A 196 11.56 -24.99 -10.59
CA LEU A 196 10.45 -24.13 -10.15
C LEU A 196 9.12 -24.88 -10.30
N GLN A 197 8.31 -24.84 -9.26
CA GLN A 197 6.98 -25.45 -9.23
C GLN A 197 5.88 -24.37 -9.15
N PRO A 198 4.67 -24.60 -9.65
CA PRO A 198 3.56 -23.62 -9.55
C PRO A 198 3.26 -23.19 -8.12
N GLU A 199 3.48 -24.06 -7.14
CA GLU A 199 3.29 -23.85 -5.71
C GLU A 199 4.30 -22.84 -5.14
N ASP A 200 5.47 -22.66 -5.78
CA ASP A 200 6.51 -21.70 -5.36
C ASP A 200 6.06 -20.23 -5.51
N VAL A 201 4.96 -19.96 -6.20
CA VAL A 201 4.29 -18.66 -6.20
C VAL A 201 3.99 -18.20 -4.77
N GLU A 202 3.65 -19.13 -3.85
CA GLU A 202 3.43 -18.81 -2.44
C GLU A 202 4.70 -18.32 -1.74
N LEU A 203 5.88 -18.81 -2.12
CA LEU A 203 7.16 -18.32 -1.58
C LEU A 203 7.40 -16.87 -2.01
N VAL A 204 7.10 -16.55 -3.27
CA VAL A 204 7.20 -15.16 -3.78
C VAL A 204 6.22 -14.25 -3.03
N LEU A 205 4.99 -14.69 -2.81
CA LEU A 205 4.00 -13.95 -2.04
C LEU A 205 4.42 -13.79 -0.57
N ALA A 206 5.05 -14.79 0.04
CA ALA A 206 5.58 -14.71 1.40
C ALA A 206 6.72 -13.68 1.50
N GLU A 207 7.66 -13.67 0.55
CA GLU A 207 8.73 -12.65 0.47
C GLU A 207 8.16 -11.24 0.30
N LYS A 208 7.12 -11.11 -0.55
CA LYS A 208 6.39 -9.85 -0.74
C LYS A 208 5.75 -9.37 0.56
N ARG A 209 5.07 -10.26 1.29
CA ARG A 209 4.50 -9.95 2.62
C ARG A 209 5.58 -9.49 3.60
N GLN A 210 6.72 -10.17 3.62
CA GLN A 210 7.84 -9.81 4.49
C GLN A 210 8.43 -8.45 4.14
N SER A 211 8.62 -8.17 2.83
CA SER A 211 9.12 -6.89 2.35
C SER A 211 8.23 -5.71 2.78
N ILE A 212 6.90 -5.88 2.66
CA ILE A 212 5.94 -4.86 3.09
C ILE A 212 6.00 -4.64 4.60
N ARG A 213 6.06 -5.72 5.40
CA ARG A 213 6.17 -5.62 6.86
C ARG A 213 7.43 -4.87 7.32
N GLN A 214 8.53 -4.98 6.57
CA GLN A 214 9.77 -4.26 6.88
C GLN A 214 9.63 -2.73 6.78
N THR A 215 8.71 -2.23 5.96
CA THR A 215 8.43 -0.78 5.87
C THR A 215 7.71 -0.24 7.09
N GLN A 216 7.06 -1.10 7.88
CA GLN A 216 6.26 -0.77 9.06
C GLN A 216 5.09 0.21 8.81
N ILE A 217 4.78 0.53 7.56
CA ILE A 217 3.72 1.49 7.18
C ILE A 217 2.47 0.74 6.75
N LEU A 218 2.64 -0.33 5.96
CA LEU A 218 1.58 -1.18 5.45
C LEU A 218 1.75 -2.60 5.98
N ASP A 219 0.64 -3.19 6.39
CA ASP A 219 0.57 -4.61 6.73
C ASP A 219 -0.23 -5.37 5.68
N PHE A 220 0.28 -6.53 5.25
CA PHE A 220 -0.48 -7.45 4.42
C PHE A 220 -1.47 -8.20 5.30
N TYR A 221 -2.75 -8.05 5.02
CA TYR A 221 -3.82 -8.68 5.79
C TYR A 221 -4.40 -9.87 5.02
N PRO A 222 -4.51 -11.08 5.61
CA PRO A 222 -5.19 -12.18 4.96
C PRO A 222 -6.69 -11.86 4.88
N ALA A 223 -7.23 -11.87 3.67
CA ALA A 223 -8.66 -11.69 3.43
C ALA A 223 -9.28 -13.08 3.23
N THR A 224 -9.92 -13.60 4.26
CA THR A 224 -10.59 -14.91 4.29
C THR A 224 -12.11 -14.80 4.30
N GLU A 225 -12.59 -13.60 4.61
CA GLU A 225 -14.00 -13.30 4.77
C GLU A 225 -14.70 -13.16 3.42
N GLU A 226 -15.82 -13.83 3.27
CA GLU A 226 -16.66 -13.77 2.08
C GLU A 226 -17.73 -12.67 2.17
N ILE A 227 -18.30 -12.27 1.03
CA ILE A 227 -19.46 -11.35 1.02
C ILE A 227 -20.68 -11.98 1.70
N SER A 228 -20.79 -13.29 1.70
CA SER A 228 -21.80 -14.08 2.42
C SER A 228 -21.71 -13.95 3.94
N ASP A 229 -20.53 -13.65 4.48
CA ASP A 229 -20.31 -13.45 5.91
C ASP A 229 -20.84 -12.08 6.42
N ILE A 230 -21.23 -11.21 5.50
CA ILE A 230 -21.84 -9.94 5.82
C ILE A 230 -23.36 -10.11 5.82
N GLY A 231 -24.02 -10.04 6.98
CA GLY A 231 -25.48 -9.99 7.04
C GLY A 231 -26.01 -8.64 6.56
N GLY A 232 -27.04 -8.63 5.70
CA GLY A 232 -27.62 -7.41 5.17
C GLY A 232 -26.74 -6.63 4.18
N LEU A 233 -26.83 -5.30 4.21
CA LEU A 233 -26.07 -4.35 3.38
C LEU A 233 -26.26 -4.55 1.86
N ASP A 234 -27.46 -4.86 1.41
CA ASP A 234 -27.75 -5.28 0.02
C ASP A 234 -27.41 -4.22 -1.03
N ASN A 235 -27.60 -2.93 -0.72
CA ASN A 235 -27.22 -1.86 -1.64
C ASN A 235 -25.70 -1.82 -1.87
N LEU A 236 -24.94 -1.99 -0.79
CA LEU A 236 -23.48 -2.04 -0.84
C LEU A 236 -23.02 -3.29 -1.58
N LYS A 237 -23.54 -4.47 -1.25
CA LYS A 237 -23.24 -5.73 -1.95
C LYS A 237 -23.52 -5.62 -3.46
N SER A 238 -24.68 -5.10 -3.83
CA SER A 238 -25.05 -4.89 -5.24
C SER A 238 -24.12 -3.92 -5.96
N TRP A 239 -23.64 -2.89 -5.26
CA TRP A 239 -22.69 -1.94 -5.79
C TRP A 239 -21.31 -2.56 -6.02
N LEU A 240 -20.84 -3.39 -5.09
CA LEU A 240 -19.56 -4.12 -5.17
C LEU A 240 -19.55 -5.16 -6.29
N LEU A 241 -20.62 -5.95 -6.43
CA LEU A 241 -20.76 -6.96 -7.48
C LEU A 241 -20.63 -6.34 -8.88
N ARG A 242 -21.24 -5.18 -9.11
CA ARG A 242 -21.12 -4.47 -10.40
C ARG A 242 -19.72 -3.97 -10.72
N ARG A 243 -18.86 -3.81 -9.72
CA ARG A 243 -17.50 -3.25 -9.86
C ARG A 243 -16.38 -4.29 -9.82
N GLY A 244 -16.67 -5.51 -9.42
CA GLY A 244 -15.66 -6.57 -9.30
C GLY A 244 -14.88 -6.83 -10.60
N GLY A 245 -15.50 -6.62 -11.77
CA GLY A 245 -14.83 -6.75 -13.06
C GLY A 245 -13.99 -5.55 -13.52
N ALA A 246 -13.98 -4.43 -12.76
CA ALA A 246 -13.35 -3.18 -13.22
C ALA A 246 -11.81 -3.24 -13.28
N PHE A 247 -11.18 -4.25 -12.68
CA PHE A 247 -9.72 -4.47 -12.73
C PHE A 247 -9.28 -5.42 -13.85
N SER A 248 -10.22 -5.93 -14.66
CA SER A 248 -9.95 -6.86 -15.76
C SER A 248 -9.46 -6.13 -17.01
N ASP A 249 -8.73 -6.86 -17.87
CA ASP A 249 -8.31 -6.33 -19.18
C ASP A 249 -9.51 -5.98 -20.09
N ARG A 250 -10.64 -6.67 -19.90
CA ARG A 250 -11.90 -6.35 -20.58
C ARG A 250 -12.43 -4.98 -20.21
N ALA A 251 -12.36 -4.61 -18.91
CA ALA A 251 -12.77 -3.28 -18.46
C ALA A 251 -11.87 -2.19 -19.05
N ARG A 252 -10.55 -2.45 -19.11
CA ARG A 252 -9.58 -1.55 -19.74
C ARG A 252 -9.85 -1.35 -21.22
N SER A 253 -10.09 -2.42 -21.96
CA SER A 253 -10.42 -2.34 -23.40
C SER A 253 -11.78 -1.66 -23.66
N TYR A 254 -12.71 -1.71 -22.71
CA TYR A 254 -13.97 -0.99 -22.75
C TYR A 254 -13.83 0.50 -22.42
N GLY A 255 -12.69 0.93 -21.89
CA GLY A 255 -12.43 2.32 -21.47
C GLY A 255 -12.96 2.67 -20.08
N LEU A 256 -13.25 1.67 -19.23
CA LEU A 256 -13.66 1.94 -17.86
C LEU A 256 -12.46 2.43 -17.04
N PRO A 257 -12.60 3.56 -16.31
CA PRO A 257 -11.59 3.99 -15.37
C PRO A 257 -11.51 3.01 -14.17
N HIS A 258 -10.32 2.87 -13.59
CA HIS A 258 -10.18 2.11 -12.36
C HIS A 258 -10.98 2.76 -11.22
N PRO A 259 -11.74 1.98 -10.44
CA PRO A 259 -12.42 2.52 -9.27
C PRO A 259 -11.41 3.06 -8.27
N ARG A 260 -11.73 4.19 -7.67
CA ARG A 260 -10.85 4.91 -6.75
C ARG A 260 -10.93 4.39 -5.34
N GLY A 261 -12.15 4.25 -4.84
CA GLY A 261 -12.35 3.79 -3.48
C GLY A 261 -13.76 4.02 -2.96
N LEU A 262 -13.94 3.56 -1.74
CA LEU A 262 -15.18 3.54 -0.98
C LEU A 262 -14.94 4.11 0.42
N LEU A 263 -15.80 5.00 0.89
CA LEU A 263 -15.83 5.45 2.27
C LEU A 263 -17.06 4.84 2.98
N LEU A 264 -16.81 4.06 4.02
CA LEU A 264 -17.85 3.48 4.89
C LEU A 264 -17.94 4.32 6.15
N VAL A 265 -19.05 5.00 6.32
CA VAL A 265 -19.36 5.79 7.51
C VAL A 265 -20.48 5.13 8.26
N GLY A 266 -20.41 5.09 9.58
CA GLY A 266 -21.53 4.55 10.36
C GLY A 266 -21.16 4.15 11.76
N ILE A 267 -22.11 3.51 12.42
CA ILE A 267 -22.04 3.12 13.82
C ILE A 267 -20.97 2.05 14.03
N GLN A 268 -20.29 2.09 15.15
CA GLN A 268 -19.29 1.08 15.51
C GLN A 268 -19.95 -0.32 15.63
N GLY A 269 -19.22 -1.37 15.22
CA GLY A 269 -19.70 -2.75 15.29
C GLY A 269 -20.69 -3.17 14.21
N THR A 270 -20.92 -2.34 13.17
CA THR A 270 -21.88 -2.63 12.07
C THR A 270 -21.25 -3.32 10.86
N GLY A 271 -20.03 -3.86 10.96
CA GLY A 271 -19.40 -4.66 9.90
C GLY A 271 -18.58 -3.88 8.86
N LYS A 272 -18.25 -2.60 9.10
CA LYS A 272 -17.46 -1.78 8.16
C LYS A 272 -16.09 -2.39 7.84
N SER A 273 -15.35 -2.79 8.84
CA SER A 273 -14.01 -3.41 8.68
C SER A 273 -14.09 -4.80 8.05
N LEU A 274 -15.14 -5.56 8.38
CA LEU A 274 -15.45 -6.85 7.74
C LEU A 274 -15.68 -6.67 6.24
N THR A 275 -16.38 -5.62 5.84
CA THR A 275 -16.64 -5.29 4.44
C THR A 275 -15.34 -5.07 3.65
N ALA A 276 -14.35 -4.38 4.21
CA ALA A 276 -13.06 -4.17 3.53
C ALA A 276 -12.35 -5.48 3.20
N LYS A 277 -12.39 -6.43 4.13
CA LYS A 277 -11.81 -7.77 3.96
C LYS A 277 -12.57 -8.60 2.92
N ALA A 278 -13.90 -8.59 2.99
CA ALA A 278 -14.76 -9.30 2.05
C ALA A 278 -14.64 -8.76 0.62
N ILE A 279 -14.42 -7.45 0.43
CA ILE A 279 -14.14 -6.86 -0.88
C ILE A 279 -12.86 -7.45 -1.47
N ALA A 280 -11.77 -7.47 -0.71
CA ALA A 280 -10.48 -7.97 -1.18
C ALA A 280 -10.57 -9.46 -1.56
N HIS A 281 -11.23 -10.28 -0.73
CA HIS A 281 -11.46 -11.68 -1.00
C HIS A 281 -12.29 -11.90 -2.27
N HIS A 282 -13.43 -11.22 -2.39
CA HIS A 282 -14.34 -11.36 -3.53
C HIS A 282 -13.71 -10.91 -4.86
N TRP A 283 -12.89 -9.87 -4.85
CA TRP A 283 -12.21 -9.39 -6.04
C TRP A 283 -10.87 -10.10 -6.30
N HIS A 284 -10.47 -11.03 -5.44
CA HIS A 284 -9.20 -11.76 -5.49
C HIS A 284 -7.99 -10.83 -5.55
N LEU A 285 -8.07 -9.74 -4.77
CA LEU A 285 -7.02 -8.74 -4.66
C LEU A 285 -6.32 -8.82 -3.30
N PRO A 286 -5.02 -8.55 -3.24
CA PRO A 286 -4.32 -8.43 -1.96
C PRO A 286 -4.89 -7.29 -1.12
N LEU A 287 -5.04 -7.52 0.19
CA LEU A 287 -5.48 -6.55 1.15
C LEU A 287 -4.28 -5.97 1.90
N LEU A 288 -4.09 -4.67 1.77
CA LEU A 288 -3.07 -3.90 2.47
C LEU A 288 -3.75 -3.05 3.53
N ARG A 289 -3.39 -3.23 4.78
CA ARG A 289 -3.88 -2.39 5.88
C ARG A 289 -2.90 -1.26 6.15
N LEU A 290 -3.40 -0.04 6.16
CA LEU A 290 -2.64 1.14 6.56
C LEU A 290 -2.79 1.36 8.07
N ASP A 291 -1.65 1.40 8.78
CA ASP A 291 -1.61 1.84 10.17
C ASP A 291 -1.51 3.38 10.20
N VAL A 292 -2.65 4.01 10.41
CA VAL A 292 -2.76 5.47 10.44
C VAL A 292 -1.92 6.09 11.56
N GLY A 293 -1.82 5.42 12.72
CA GLY A 293 -1.01 5.89 13.84
C GLY A 293 0.48 6.02 13.50
N ARG A 294 0.98 5.13 12.67
CA ARG A 294 2.39 5.15 12.23
C ARG A 294 2.69 6.21 11.18
N LEU A 295 1.69 6.66 10.42
CA LEU A 295 1.86 7.78 9.49
C LEU A 295 2.09 9.10 10.22
N PHE A 296 1.41 9.30 11.35
CA PHE A 296 1.40 10.57 12.09
C PHE A 296 2.32 10.58 13.33
N GLY A 297 2.93 9.44 13.69
CA GLY A 297 3.74 9.28 14.91
C GLY A 297 5.19 9.73 14.81
N GLY A 298 5.63 10.42 13.76
CA GLY A 298 7.02 10.84 13.55
C GLY A 298 7.28 12.34 13.71
N LEU A 299 8.55 12.73 13.67
CA LEU A 299 8.97 14.13 13.63
C LEU A 299 8.45 14.83 12.37
N VAL A 300 8.36 16.17 12.43
CA VAL A 300 7.94 17.01 11.30
C VAL A 300 8.83 16.71 10.08
N GLY A 301 8.22 16.34 8.95
CA GLY A 301 8.92 15.91 7.72
C GLY A 301 8.96 14.39 7.50
N GLU A 302 9.08 13.56 8.54
CA GLU A 302 9.01 12.10 8.39
C GLU A 302 7.62 11.62 7.94
N SER A 303 6.57 12.23 8.46
CA SER A 303 5.18 11.86 8.13
C SER A 303 4.85 12.10 6.66
N GLU A 304 5.35 13.19 6.04
CA GLU A 304 5.20 13.44 4.62
C GLU A 304 5.95 12.41 3.77
N SER A 305 7.18 12.06 4.17
CA SER A 305 7.99 11.04 3.51
C SER A 305 7.32 9.66 3.59
N ARG A 306 6.84 9.28 4.77
CA ARG A 306 6.10 8.02 4.99
C ARG A 306 4.83 7.93 4.16
N THR A 307 4.11 9.05 4.00
CA THR A 307 2.91 9.09 3.16
C THR A 307 3.25 8.86 1.69
N ARG A 308 4.28 9.51 1.17
CA ARG A 308 4.75 9.28 -0.20
C ARG A 308 5.23 7.83 -0.38
N GLN A 309 5.97 7.30 0.56
CA GLN A 309 6.42 5.91 0.55
C GLN A 309 5.25 4.93 0.57
N MET A 310 4.22 5.19 1.38
CA MET A 310 2.99 4.39 1.41
C MET A 310 2.28 4.40 0.06
N ILE A 311 2.12 5.58 -0.56
CA ILE A 311 1.50 5.74 -1.87
C ILE A 311 2.29 4.94 -2.92
N THR A 312 3.60 5.12 -2.99
CA THR A 312 4.48 4.40 -3.92
C THR A 312 4.35 2.89 -3.74
N LEU A 313 4.38 2.41 -2.50
CA LEU A 313 4.20 0.99 -2.18
C LEU A 313 2.83 0.47 -2.64
N ALA A 314 1.76 1.17 -2.34
CA ALA A 314 0.42 0.76 -2.75
C ALA A 314 0.28 0.69 -4.28
N GLU A 315 0.85 1.66 -5.01
CA GLU A 315 0.82 1.68 -6.48
C GLU A 315 1.66 0.58 -7.11
N VAL A 316 2.82 0.30 -6.55
CA VAL A 316 3.70 -0.81 -6.96
C VAL A 316 3.02 -2.17 -6.75
N LEU A 317 2.23 -2.29 -5.69
CA LEU A 317 1.50 -3.52 -5.35
C LEU A 317 0.16 -3.65 -6.09
N ALA A 318 -0.23 -2.65 -6.88
CA ALA A 318 -1.47 -2.67 -7.63
C ALA A 318 -1.51 -3.82 -8.68
N PRO A 319 -2.67 -4.47 -8.89
CA PRO A 319 -3.95 -4.15 -8.29
C PRO A 319 -4.08 -4.64 -6.85
N CYS A 320 -4.57 -3.79 -5.94
CA CYS A 320 -4.74 -4.12 -4.53
C CYS A 320 -5.88 -3.32 -3.88
N VAL A 321 -6.33 -3.79 -2.72
CA VAL A 321 -7.23 -3.05 -1.84
C VAL A 321 -6.40 -2.44 -0.71
N LEU A 322 -6.43 -1.12 -0.58
CA LEU A 322 -5.83 -0.38 0.53
C LEU A 322 -6.90 -0.07 1.57
N TRP A 323 -6.84 -0.76 2.70
CA TRP A 323 -7.76 -0.58 3.79
C TRP A 323 -7.22 0.39 4.84
N ILE A 324 -8.00 1.42 5.12
CA ILE A 324 -7.71 2.45 6.11
C ILE A 324 -8.82 2.41 7.16
N ASP A 325 -8.52 1.78 8.29
CA ASP A 325 -9.51 1.63 9.36
C ASP A 325 -9.52 2.88 10.25
N GLU A 326 -10.73 3.29 10.65
CA GLU A 326 -10.96 4.42 11.55
C GLU A 326 -10.19 5.70 11.17
N ILE A 327 -10.30 6.07 9.89
CA ILE A 327 -9.57 7.22 9.33
C ILE A 327 -9.89 8.54 10.08
N ASP A 328 -11.05 8.65 10.71
CA ASP A 328 -11.46 9.76 11.55
C ASP A 328 -10.56 9.96 12.78
N LYS A 329 -9.98 8.88 13.33
CA LYS A 329 -9.02 8.99 14.44
C LYS A 329 -7.74 9.73 14.06
N ALA A 330 -7.33 9.62 12.78
CA ALA A 330 -6.21 10.37 12.24
C ALA A 330 -6.41 11.89 12.35
N PHE A 331 -7.67 12.31 12.28
CA PHE A 331 -8.05 13.74 12.27
C PHE A 331 -8.44 14.26 13.64
N ALA A 332 -8.87 13.41 14.56
CA ALA A 332 -9.24 13.82 15.92
C ALA A 332 -8.05 14.46 16.67
N GLY A 333 -6.82 14.04 16.39
CA GLY A 333 -5.60 14.65 16.91
C GLY A 333 -5.25 16.03 16.32
N LEU A 334 -5.84 16.40 15.18
CA LEU A 334 -5.57 17.68 14.50
C LEU A 334 -6.29 18.88 15.10
N ALA A 335 -7.37 18.66 15.85
CA ALA A 335 -8.14 19.71 16.52
C ALA A 335 -7.44 20.22 17.80
N GLY A 336 -6.36 19.55 18.27
CA GLY A 336 -5.53 19.95 19.42
C GLY A 336 -4.47 20.98 19.03
N GLN A 337 -4.35 22.04 19.80
CA GLN A 337 -3.36 23.11 19.65
C GLN A 337 -1.92 22.56 19.69
N GLY A 338 -1.23 22.45 18.54
CA GLY A 338 0.21 22.19 18.54
C GLY A 338 0.83 21.75 17.22
N ASP A 339 0.13 20.98 16.38
CA ASP A 339 0.74 20.36 15.18
C ASP A 339 -0.11 20.46 13.91
N SER A 340 -0.85 21.55 13.78
CA SER A 340 -1.86 21.76 12.71
C SER A 340 -1.27 21.83 11.28
N GLY A 341 0.03 22.08 11.13
CA GLY A 341 0.65 22.26 9.83
C GLY A 341 1.05 20.95 9.14
N THR A 342 1.66 20.03 9.86
CA THR A 342 2.24 18.81 9.28
C THR A 342 1.18 17.78 8.91
N SER A 343 0.26 17.54 9.81
CA SER A 343 -0.83 16.59 9.60
C SER A 343 -1.76 17.05 8.46
N SER A 344 -2.00 18.37 8.33
CA SER A 344 -2.77 18.95 7.21
C SER A 344 -2.08 18.74 5.85
N ARG A 345 -0.75 18.80 5.76
CA ARG A 345 0.02 18.56 4.52
C ARG A 345 0.05 17.11 4.12
N VAL A 346 0.34 16.21 5.07
CA VAL A 346 0.31 14.75 4.89
C VAL A 346 -1.03 14.35 4.27
N PHE A 347 -2.08 14.90 4.86
CA PHE A 347 -3.42 14.59 4.43
C PHE A 347 -3.78 15.19 3.06
N GLY A 348 -3.34 16.42 2.81
CA GLY A 348 -3.46 17.05 1.50
C GLY A 348 -2.83 16.21 0.41
N THR A 349 -1.64 15.65 0.66
CA THR A 349 -0.94 14.72 -0.26
C THR A 349 -1.77 13.47 -0.53
N PHE A 350 -2.31 12.83 0.51
CA PHE A 350 -3.16 11.63 0.36
C PHE A 350 -4.45 11.92 -0.42
N ILE A 351 -5.16 13.02 -0.09
CA ILE A 351 -6.41 13.41 -0.79
C ILE A 351 -6.15 13.75 -2.25
N THR A 352 -5.05 14.46 -2.53
CA THR A 352 -4.66 14.79 -3.91
C THR A 352 -4.36 13.52 -4.69
N TRP A 353 -3.56 12.63 -4.12
CA TRP A 353 -3.31 11.32 -4.73
C TRP A 353 -4.61 10.55 -5.00
N LEU A 354 -5.51 10.44 -4.02
CA LEU A 354 -6.77 9.71 -4.19
C LEU A 354 -7.62 10.29 -5.33
N ALA A 355 -7.57 11.61 -5.53
CA ALA A 355 -8.28 12.29 -6.60
C ALA A 355 -7.65 12.09 -8.00
N GLU A 356 -6.32 12.02 -8.05
CA GLU A 356 -5.56 12.05 -9.31
C GLU A 356 -5.03 10.68 -9.73
N LYS A 357 -4.99 9.70 -8.81
CA LYS A 357 -4.43 8.38 -9.09
C LYS A 357 -5.07 7.71 -10.31
N THR A 358 -4.22 7.14 -11.13
CA THR A 358 -4.59 6.28 -12.27
C THR A 358 -4.28 4.80 -12.01
N SER A 359 -3.62 4.53 -10.90
CA SER A 359 -3.23 3.18 -10.46
C SER A 359 -4.45 2.34 -10.05
N SER A 360 -4.34 1.03 -10.20
CA SER A 360 -5.38 0.05 -9.83
C SER A 360 -5.42 -0.22 -8.30
N VAL A 361 -5.22 0.80 -7.48
CA VAL A 361 -5.37 0.73 -6.02
C VAL A 361 -6.80 1.11 -5.66
N PHE A 362 -7.53 0.22 -5.00
CA PHE A 362 -8.87 0.51 -4.49
C PHE A 362 -8.81 0.83 -3.00
N VAL A 363 -9.17 2.05 -2.62
CA VAL A 363 -9.11 2.48 -1.22
C VAL A 363 -10.43 2.18 -0.53
N VAL A 364 -10.40 1.44 0.57
CA VAL A 364 -11.56 1.26 1.46
C VAL A 364 -11.25 1.93 2.79
N ALA A 365 -11.88 3.06 3.04
CA ALA A 365 -11.73 3.78 4.30
C ALA A 365 -12.98 3.57 5.18
N THR A 366 -12.79 3.42 6.49
CA THR A 366 -13.87 3.36 7.46
C THR A 366 -13.82 4.56 8.40
N ALA A 367 -14.98 5.07 8.82
CA ALA A 367 -15.06 6.15 9.78
C ALA A 367 -16.28 5.96 10.69
N ASN A 368 -16.10 6.29 11.97
CA ASN A 368 -17.19 6.29 12.97
C ASN A 368 -17.72 7.71 13.18
N ASN A 369 -16.86 8.72 13.07
CA ASN A 369 -17.21 10.12 13.31
C ASN A 369 -16.96 11.00 12.08
N VAL A 370 -18.03 11.36 11.37
CA VAL A 370 -17.96 12.23 10.19
C VAL A 370 -17.57 13.68 10.50
N ARG A 371 -17.77 14.14 11.76
CA ARG A 371 -17.39 15.50 12.16
C ARG A 371 -15.88 15.69 12.18
N ALA A 372 -15.14 14.62 12.42
CA ALA A 372 -13.68 14.63 12.41
C ALA A 372 -13.10 14.60 11.00
N LEU A 373 -13.89 14.23 9.98
CA LEU A 373 -13.41 14.13 8.60
C LEU A 373 -13.35 15.52 7.93
N PRO A 374 -12.24 15.83 7.24
CA PRO A 374 -12.17 17.04 6.44
C PRO A 374 -13.24 17.07 5.34
N PRO A 375 -13.89 18.22 5.10
CA PRO A 375 -14.90 18.35 4.05
C PRO A 375 -14.39 17.98 2.65
N GLU A 376 -13.11 18.17 2.40
CA GLU A 376 -12.45 17.83 1.14
C GLU A 376 -12.55 16.33 0.82
N MET A 377 -12.48 15.46 1.82
CA MET A 377 -12.55 14.02 1.67
C MET A 377 -13.93 13.56 1.16
N MET A 378 -14.97 14.27 1.57
CA MET A 378 -16.36 13.95 1.23
C MET A 378 -16.81 14.52 -0.12
N ARG A 379 -15.96 15.31 -0.82
CA ARG A 379 -16.27 15.83 -2.15
C ARG A 379 -16.24 14.73 -3.20
N LYS A 380 -17.14 14.81 -4.19
CA LYS A 380 -17.16 13.92 -5.35
C LYS A 380 -15.80 13.90 -6.06
N GLY A 381 -15.39 12.75 -6.54
CA GLY A 381 -14.13 12.58 -7.27
C GLY A 381 -12.95 12.14 -6.40
N ARG A 382 -13.14 11.90 -5.09
CA ARG A 382 -12.16 11.27 -4.20
C ARG A 382 -12.49 9.80 -4.02
N PHE A 383 -13.61 9.55 -3.36
CA PHE A 383 -14.23 8.22 -3.34
C PHE A 383 -15.28 8.12 -4.45
N ASP A 384 -15.48 6.93 -4.99
CA ASP A 384 -16.54 6.65 -5.96
C ASP A 384 -17.91 6.72 -5.30
N GLU A 385 -17.98 6.30 -4.02
CA GLU A 385 -19.21 6.32 -3.24
C GLU A 385 -18.90 6.44 -1.74
N ILE A 386 -19.85 7.04 -1.01
CA ILE A 386 -19.87 7.08 0.44
C ILE A 386 -21.11 6.33 0.90
N PHE A 387 -20.91 5.24 1.65
CA PHE A 387 -22.00 4.47 2.21
C PHE A 387 -22.13 4.69 3.70
N PHE A 388 -23.37 4.89 4.14
CA PHE A 388 -23.73 4.88 5.54
C PHE A 388 -24.17 3.47 5.95
N VAL A 389 -23.53 2.93 6.97
CA VAL A 389 -23.84 1.64 7.57
C VAL A 389 -24.54 1.91 8.90
N ASP A 390 -25.86 1.74 8.90
CA ASP A 390 -26.72 1.92 10.09
C ASP A 390 -26.72 0.65 10.96
N LEU A 391 -27.40 0.69 12.09
CA LEU A 391 -27.75 -0.50 12.85
C LEU A 391 -28.58 -1.45 11.97
N PRO A 392 -28.40 -2.77 12.13
CA PRO A 392 -29.11 -3.73 11.33
C PRO A 392 -30.61 -3.74 11.65
N THR A 393 -31.43 -3.83 10.61
CA THR A 393 -32.87 -4.07 10.70
C THR A 393 -33.14 -5.45 11.32
N GLN A 394 -34.39 -5.75 11.70
CA GLN A 394 -34.71 -7.07 12.23
C GLN A 394 -34.37 -8.20 11.26
N SER A 395 -34.64 -8.02 9.96
CA SER A 395 -34.26 -9.00 8.93
C SER A 395 -32.74 -9.18 8.82
N GLU A 396 -31.99 -8.09 8.86
CA GLU A 396 -30.53 -8.14 8.82
C GLU A 396 -29.95 -8.75 10.11
N ARG A 397 -30.51 -8.49 11.29
CA ARG A 397 -30.10 -9.17 12.53
C ARG A 397 -30.32 -10.68 12.45
N LYS A 398 -31.43 -11.13 11.87
CA LYS A 398 -31.68 -12.55 11.60
C LYS A 398 -30.58 -13.15 10.70
N GLU A 399 -30.20 -12.46 9.65
CA GLU A 399 -29.09 -12.90 8.78
C GLU A 399 -27.77 -12.95 9.54
N ILE A 400 -27.46 -11.92 10.37
CA ILE A 400 -26.24 -11.88 11.18
C ILE A 400 -26.20 -13.05 12.15
N PHE A 401 -27.29 -13.32 12.89
CA PHE A 401 -27.38 -14.52 13.73
C PHE A 401 -27.16 -15.79 12.94
N SER A 402 -27.80 -15.92 11.76
CA SER A 402 -27.65 -17.08 10.89
C SER A 402 -26.18 -17.28 10.46
N VAL A 403 -25.49 -16.23 10.05
CA VAL A 403 -24.08 -16.29 9.65
C VAL A 403 -23.21 -16.77 10.81
N HIS A 404 -23.27 -16.12 11.97
CA HIS A 404 -22.44 -16.49 13.11
C HIS A 404 -22.73 -17.91 13.61
N LEU A 405 -24.00 -18.30 13.72
CA LEU A 405 -24.40 -19.62 14.18
C LEU A 405 -24.04 -20.72 13.14
N SER A 406 -24.13 -20.44 11.85
CA SER A 406 -23.74 -21.40 10.81
C SER A 406 -22.24 -21.70 10.85
N HIS A 407 -21.39 -20.73 11.15
CA HIS A 407 -19.95 -20.94 11.34
C HIS A 407 -19.63 -21.76 12.58
N LEU A 408 -20.36 -21.55 13.69
CA LEU A 408 -20.13 -22.21 14.96
C LEU A 408 -20.82 -23.58 15.06
N ARG A 409 -22.02 -23.72 14.50
CA ARG A 409 -22.89 -24.87 14.60
C ARG A 409 -23.58 -25.20 13.26
N PRO A 410 -22.82 -25.56 12.21
CA PRO A 410 -23.37 -25.77 10.86
C PRO A 410 -24.43 -26.88 10.81
N HIS A 411 -24.35 -27.88 11.69
CA HIS A 411 -25.26 -29.02 11.68
C HIS A 411 -26.55 -28.80 12.50
N THR A 412 -26.52 -27.87 13.47
CA THR A 412 -27.63 -27.64 14.41
C THR A 412 -28.21 -26.23 14.29
N LEU A 413 -27.92 -25.51 13.20
CA LEU A 413 -28.47 -24.17 12.96
C LEU A 413 -30.00 -24.10 13.04
N LYS A 414 -30.68 -25.16 12.64
CA LYS A 414 -32.15 -25.26 12.64
C LYS A 414 -32.75 -25.31 14.05
N ASP A 415 -31.96 -25.63 15.07
CA ASP A 415 -32.39 -25.74 16.45
C ASP A 415 -32.48 -24.36 17.13
N TYR A 416 -31.97 -23.32 16.46
CA TYR A 416 -32.03 -21.94 16.97
C TYR A 416 -33.18 -21.17 16.34
N ASP A 417 -33.96 -20.48 17.19
CA ASP A 417 -35.06 -19.60 16.76
C ASP A 417 -34.52 -18.21 16.35
N LEU A 418 -34.08 -18.14 15.08
CA LEU A 418 -33.49 -16.90 14.52
C LEU A 418 -34.48 -15.72 14.48
N GLU A 419 -35.80 -15.99 14.32
CA GLU A 419 -36.82 -14.95 14.31
C GLU A 419 -36.94 -14.31 15.67
N ARG A 420 -37.05 -15.14 16.71
CA ARG A 420 -37.14 -14.68 18.09
C ARG A 420 -35.88 -13.97 18.54
N LEU A 421 -34.71 -14.48 18.20
CA LEU A 421 -33.43 -13.82 18.49
C LEU A 421 -33.36 -12.42 17.86
N ALA A 422 -33.72 -12.29 16.60
CA ALA A 422 -33.74 -11.00 15.92
C ALA A 422 -34.79 -10.03 16.47
N TYR A 423 -35.94 -10.53 16.95
CA TYR A 423 -36.98 -9.73 17.55
C TYR A 423 -36.60 -9.18 18.94
N GLU A 424 -36.01 -10.04 19.78
CA GLU A 424 -35.66 -9.70 21.16
C GLU A 424 -34.35 -8.90 21.32
N THR A 425 -33.62 -8.67 20.22
CA THR A 425 -32.39 -7.88 20.21
C THR A 425 -32.51 -6.58 19.41
N PRO A 426 -33.51 -5.72 19.72
CA PRO A 426 -33.61 -4.45 19.01
C PRO A 426 -32.37 -3.59 19.25
N ASP A 427 -31.99 -2.82 18.24
CA ASP A 427 -30.84 -1.89 18.27
C ASP A 427 -29.46 -2.51 18.50
N PHE A 428 -29.31 -3.84 18.43
CA PHE A 428 -28.01 -4.50 18.50
C PHE A 428 -27.27 -4.30 17.19
N SER A 429 -25.97 -3.99 17.30
CA SER A 429 -25.01 -4.05 16.20
C SER A 429 -24.56 -5.49 15.93
N GLY A 430 -23.90 -5.72 14.80
CA GLY A 430 -23.35 -7.06 14.48
C GLY A 430 -22.35 -7.56 15.52
N ALA A 431 -21.50 -6.66 16.04
CA ALA A 431 -20.53 -7.02 17.09
C ALA A 431 -21.21 -7.39 18.42
N GLU A 432 -22.31 -6.74 18.76
CA GLU A 432 -23.07 -7.09 19.97
C GLU A 432 -23.80 -8.42 19.82
N ILE A 433 -24.28 -8.75 18.62
CA ILE A 433 -24.82 -10.08 18.31
C ILE A 433 -23.76 -11.16 18.47
N GLU A 434 -22.56 -10.94 17.91
CA GLU A 434 -21.41 -11.86 18.05
C GLU A 434 -21.06 -12.06 19.53
N GLN A 435 -20.92 -10.99 20.29
CA GLN A 435 -20.64 -11.03 21.73
C GLN A 435 -21.72 -11.80 22.48
N THR A 436 -23.00 -11.61 22.15
CA THR A 436 -24.13 -12.31 22.77
C THR A 436 -24.01 -13.82 22.55
N ILE A 437 -23.64 -14.26 21.36
CA ILE A 437 -23.44 -15.68 21.04
C ILE A 437 -22.27 -16.26 21.85
N ILE A 438 -21.17 -15.52 21.95
CA ILE A 438 -20.00 -15.93 22.72
C ILE A 438 -20.35 -16.10 24.20
N GLU A 439 -21.10 -15.17 24.79
CA GLU A 439 -21.56 -15.27 26.18
C GLU A 439 -22.50 -16.47 26.39
N ALA A 440 -23.39 -16.73 25.45
CA ALA A 440 -24.24 -17.93 25.48
C ALA A 440 -23.42 -19.22 25.42
N MET A 441 -22.35 -19.25 24.63
CA MET A 441 -21.42 -20.40 24.59
C MET A 441 -20.76 -20.63 25.95
N HIS A 442 -20.36 -19.55 26.66
CA HIS A 442 -19.83 -19.69 28.03
C HIS A 442 -20.87 -20.22 29.01
N LEU A 443 -22.13 -19.79 28.90
CA LEU A 443 -23.23 -20.32 29.73
C LEU A 443 -23.42 -21.82 29.49
N GLY A 444 -23.56 -22.27 28.25
CA GLY A 444 -23.69 -23.66 27.90
C GLY A 444 -22.52 -24.52 28.36
N PHE A 445 -21.28 -24.04 28.09
CA PHE A 445 -20.06 -24.70 28.48
C PHE A 445 -19.95 -24.90 30.00
N SER A 446 -20.29 -23.89 30.80
CA SER A 446 -20.27 -23.97 32.26
C SER A 446 -21.22 -25.03 32.81
N GLN A 447 -22.25 -25.37 32.04
CA GLN A 447 -23.28 -26.37 32.38
C GLN A 447 -23.02 -27.74 31.73
N ASN A 448 -21.84 -27.95 31.09
CA ASN A 448 -21.47 -29.15 30.36
C ASN A 448 -22.51 -29.58 29.29
N ARG A 449 -23.13 -28.61 28.62
CA ARG A 449 -24.05 -28.81 27.50
C ARG A 449 -23.81 -27.81 26.39
N ASP A 450 -24.38 -28.06 25.24
CA ASP A 450 -24.37 -27.03 24.19
C ASP A 450 -25.31 -25.88 24.54
N PHE A 451 -25.02 -24.71 23.99
CA PHE A 451 -25.83 -23.51 24.21
C PHE A 451 -27.11 -23.55 23.35
N THR A 452 -28.11 -22.85 23.78
CA THR A 452 -29.46 -22.86 23.19
C THR A 452 -29.91 -21.41 22.86
N THR A 453 -31.07 -21.27 22.19
CA THR A 453 -31.73 -19.99 21.98
C THR A 453 -31.95 -19.23 23.29
N GLU A 454 -32.35 -19.93 24.37
CA GLU A 454 -32.59 -19.29 25.67
C GLU A 454 -31.30 -18.73 26.30
N ASP A 455 -30.17 -19.43 26.13
CA ASP A 455 -28.87 -18.94 26.62
C ASP A 455 -28.46 -17.64 25.89
N ILE A 456 -28.73 -17.58 24.56
CA ILE A 456 -28.47 -16.36 23.77
C ILE A 456 -29.37 -15.22 24.25
N LEU A 457 -30.66 -15.45 24.49
CA LEU A 457 -31.58 -14.46 25.00
C LEU A 457 -31.21 -14.00 26.41
N GLN A 458 -30.79 -14.91 27.27
CA GLN A 458 -30.28 -14.57 28.60
C GLN A 458 -29.03 -13.68 28.51
N ALA A 459 -28.07 -14.00 27.65
CA ALA A 459 -26.90 -13.18 27.42
C ALA A 459 -27.28 -11.81 26.86
N ALA A 460 -28.19 -11.75 25.89
CA ALA A 460 -28.69 -10.49 25.31
C ALA A 460 -29.30 -9.55 26.34
N SER A 461 -29.99 -10.10 27.31
CA SER A 461 -30.61 -9.27 28.38
C SER A 461 -29.60 -8.56 29.29
N GLN A 462 -28.34 -8.99 29.29
CA GLN A 462 -27.28 -8.42 30.11
C GLN A 462 -26.45 -7.37 29.34
N ILE A 463 -26.59 -7.31 28.03
CA ILE A 463 -25.86 -6.35 27.18
C ILE A 463 -26.65 -5.07 27.05
N VAL A 464 -25.99 -3.93 27.31
CA VAL A 464 -26.57 -2.60 27.04
C VAL A 464 -26.14 -2.18 25.64
N PRO A 465 -27.06 -2.10 24.65
CA PRO A 465 -26.71 -1.73 23.29
C PRO A 465 -26.03 -0.36 23.17
N LEU A 466 -25.02 -0.24 22.33
CA LEU A 466 -24.36 1.02 22.01
C LEU A 466 -25.36 2.08 21.52
N ALA A 467 -26.41 1.65 20.87
CA ALA A 467 -27.48 2.50 20.42
C ALA A 467 -28.10 3.35 21.54
N ARG A 468 -28.10 2.86 22.79
CA ARG A 468 -28.60 3.59 23.96
C ARG A 468 -27.55 4.52 24.57
N THR A 469 -26.28 4.15 24.53
CA THR A 469 -25.21 4.93 25.15
C THR A 469 -24.68 6.03 24.22
N ALA A 470 -24.78 5.87 22.88
CA ALA A 470 -24.34 6.81 21.87
C ALA A 470 -25.48 7.40 21.04
N GLN A 471 -26.64 7.63 21.66
CA GLN A 471 -27.86 8.04 20.98
C GLN A 471 -27.70 9.37 20.21
N GLU A 472 -26.99 10.35 20.78
CA GLU A 472 -26.77 11.66 20.13
C GLU A 472 -25.91 11.54 18.86
N GLU A 473 -24.89 10.70 18.88
CA GLU A 473 -24.01 10.47 17.74
C GLU A 473 -24.75 9.76 16.61
N ILE A 474 -25.56 8.77 16.95
CA ILE A 474 -26.38 8.02 16.00
C ILE A 474 -27.42 8.92 15.34
N GLN A 475 -28.13 9.75 16.15
CA GLN A 475 -29.10 10.69 15.63
C GLN A 475 -28.45 11.68 14.65
N PHE A 476 -27.31 12.23 15.01
CA PHE A 476 -26.56 13.11 14.12
C PHE A 476 -26.18 12.43 12.80
N LEU A 477 -25.69 11.19 12.81
CA LEU A 477 -25.36 10.45 11.61
C LEU A 477 -26.59 10.24 10.72
N LYS A 478 -27.73 9.90 11.30
CA LYS A 478 -29.02 9.73 10.57
C LYS A 478 -29.47 11.03 9.91
N GLU A 479 -29.36 12.16 10.60
CA GLU A 479 -29.67 13.47 10.06
C GLU A 479 -28.71 13.85 8.92
N TRP A 480 -27.43 13.58 9.10
CA TRP A 480 -26.41 13.82 8.09
C TRP A 480 -26.67 13.03 6.78
N VAL A 481 -27.11 11.78 6.90
CA VAL A 481 -27.49 10.93 5.75
C VAL A 481 -28.78 11.42 5.11
N SER A 482 -29.78 11.81 5.90
CA SER A 482 -31.07 12.35 5.43
C SER A 482 -30.86 13.63 4.62
N ALA A 483 -29.79 14.38 4.88
CA ALA A 483 -29.38 15.54 4.08
C ALA A 483 -28.70 15.15 2.73
N GLY A 484 -28.72 13.87 2.32
CA GLY A 484 -28.24 13.39 1.03
C GLY A 484 -26.72 13.31 0.91
N LYS A 485 -25.98 13.24 2.02
CA LYS A 485 -24.49 13.26 2.02
C LYS A 485 -23.87 11.88 1.87
N ALA A 486 -24.62 10.81 2.08
CA ALA A 486 -24.19 9.42 1.88
C ALA A 486 -25.34 8.55 1.39
N ARG A 487 -25.01 7.43 0.75
CA ARG A 487 -25.96 6.42 0.33
C ARG A 487 -26.11 5.37 1.44
N LYS A 488 -27.34 4.94 1.72
CA LYS A 488 -27.56 3.85 2.68
C LYS A 488 -26.98 2.52 2.12
N ALA A 489 -26.29 1.80 2.98
CA ALA A 489 -25.71 0.50 2.64
C ALA A 489 -26.78 -0.59 2.56
N SER A 490 -27.80 -0.51 3.43
CA SER A 490 -28.96 -1.39 3.48
C SER A 490 -30.08 -0.91 2.54
N LEU A 491 -30.97 -1.81 2.12
CA LEU A 491 -32.20 -1.43 1.46
C LEU A 491 -33.13 -0.75 2.48
N ASP A 492 -33.78 0.34 2.05
CA ASP A 492 -34.87 0.90 2.82
C ASP A 492 -36.05 -0.08 2.79
N ASN A 493 -36.46 -0.57 3.94
CA ASN A 493 -37.72 -1.30 4.10
C ASN A 493 -38.94 -0.34 3.97
N ALA A 494 -38.92 0.54 2.98
CA ALA A 494 -40.02 1.41 2.65
C ALA A 494 -40.84 0.78 1.53
N LEU A 495 -41.51 -0.34 1.81
CA LEU A 495 -42.68 -0.85 1.08
C LEU A 495 -43.37 -1.93 1.94
N SER A 496 -43.83 -1.55 3.11
CA SER A 496 -45.00 -2.16 3.74
C SER A 496 -46.02 -1.04 3.95
N LEU A 497 -46.68 -0.69 2.86
CA LEU A 497 -47.99 -0.07 2.88
C LEU A 497 -49.02 -1.17 2.72
#